data_0c8d269a9eaed2819f8a88925d27fffb
#
_entry.id   0c8d269a9eaed2819f8a88925d27fffb
#
_cell.length_a   1.000
_cell.length_b   1.000
_cell.length_c   1.000
_cell.angle_alpha   90.00
_cell.angle_beta   90.00
_cell.angle_gamma   90.00
#
_symmetry.space_group_name_H-M   'P 1'
#
loop_
_entity.id
_entity.type
_entity.pdbx_description
1 polymer ?
#
loop_
_entity_poly.entity_id
_entity_poly.type
_entity_poly.pdbx_seq_one_letter_code
_entity_poly.pdbx_strand_id
1 'polypeptide(L)'
;MLTARNSLGIIFFPAFDWAISPTHPEREERLLYTQDQFREEGIFDIEGIREYRPLVATEKDILRPHFCFPNVQAVCTDSHLISAGGVIRAAQLVMEKERERAFAVVRPPGHHAMRTVHGSRGFCNINIEAVMIEWIREHYGNLRVAVVDTDCHHGDGTQDIYWHDPD
;
A
#
# COMPACT_ATOMS: atom_id res chain seq x y z
N MET A 1 -1.02 20.60 -24.73
CA MET A 1 -1.35 19.52 -23.79
C MET A 1 -0.12 19.32 -22.92
N LEU A 2 -0.29 19.22 -21.60
CA LEU A 2 0.84 18.98 -20.70
C LEU A 2 1.23 17.50 -20.76
N THR A 3 2.54 17.22 -20.76
CA THR A 3 3.08 15.86 -20.77
C THR A 3 3.96 15.66 -19.54
N ALA A 4 3.75 14.56 -18.83
CA ALA A 4 4.56 14.21 -17.67
C ALA A 4 5.99 13.84 -18.09
N ARG A 5 6.99 14.31 -17.35
CA ARG A 5 8.39 13.94 -17.60
C ARG A 5 8.65 12.44 -17.44
N ASN A 6 7.98 11.84 -16.47
CA ASN A 6 7.99 10.40 -16.23
C ASN A 6 6.54 9.89 -16.20
N SER A 7 6.28 8.76 -16.81
CA SER A 7 4.95 8.17 -16.77
C SER A 7 4.59 7.72 -15.35
N LEU A 8 3.36 8.01 -14.91
CA LEU A 8 2.88 7.76 -13.55
C LEU A 8 1.58 6.95 -13.56
N GLY A 9 1.55 5.88 -12.80
CA GLY A 9 0.33 5.17 -12.45
C GLY A 9 -0.16 5.58 -11.06
N ILE A 10 -1.43 5.95 -10.94
CA ILE A 10 -2.06 6.28 -9.65
C ILE A 10 -3.08 5.18 -9.34
N ILE A 11 -2.93 4.54 -8.20
CA ILE A 11 -3.86 3.53 -7.69
C ILE A 11 -4.63 4.15 -6.53
N PHE A 12 -5.95 4.04 -6.54
CA PHE A 12 -6.77 4.69 -5.54
C PHE A 12 -7.73 3.72 -4.86
N PHE A 13 -7.78 3.76 -3.52
CA PHE A 13 -8.73 3.01 -2.71
C PHE A 13 -9.02 3.71 -1.38
N PRO A 14 -10.22 4.28 -1.17
CA PRO A 14 -10.57 5.05 0.03
C PRO A 14 -10.93 4.20 1.25
N ALA A 15 -11.24 2.89 1.08
CA ALA A 15 -11.66 1.97 2.13
C ALA A 15 -12.86 2.51 2.94
N PHE A 16 -14.02 2.59 2.33
CA PHE A 16 -15.26 3.10 2.96
C PHE A 16 -15.76 2.28 4.15
N ASP A 17 -15.44 0.99 4.17
CA ASP A 17 -15.87 0.03 5.21
C ASP A 17 -14.88 -0.06 6.38
N TRP A 18 -13.84 0.77 6.38
CA TRP A 18 -12.84 0.76 7.44
C TRP A 18 -12.70 2.14 8.07
N ALA A 19 -12.87 2.20 9.38
CA ALA A 19 -12.71 3.41 10.18
C ALA A 19 -12.16 3.06 11.56
N ILE A 20 -11.30 3.93 12.10
CA ILE A 20 -10.77 3.81 13.46
C ILE A 20 -11.83 4.21 14.47
N SER A 21 -12.42 5.36 14.26
CA SER A 21 -13.56 5.88 15.00
C SER A 21 -14.22 7.05 14.24
N PRO A 22 -15.47 7.39 14.55
CA PRO A 22 -16.18 8.48 13.85
C PRO A 22 -15.50 9.87 13.98
N THR A 23 -14.66 10.06 15.00
CA THR A 23 -13.99 11.33 15.29
C THR A 23 -12.50 11.33 14.95
N HIS A 24 -11.95 10.18 14.49
CA HIS A 24 -10.53 10.10 14.16
C HIS A 24 -10.23 10.85 12.85
N PRO A 25 -9.12 11.61 12.76
CA PRO A 25 -8.77 12.34 11.53
C PRO A 25 -8.40 11.43 10.35
N GLU A 26 -7.98 10.18 10.60
CA GLU A 26 -7.75 9.20 9.53
C GLU A 26 -9.09 8.58 9.12
N ARG A 27 -9.67 9.11 8.02
CA ARG A 27 -11.00 8.76 7.52
C ARG A 27 -10.98 8.62 5.99
N GLU A 28 -11.99 7.91 5.45
CA GLU A 28 -12.14 7.70 4.01
C GLU A 28 -12.26 9.00 3.23
N GLU A 29 -12.90 10.02 3.79
CA GLU A 29 -13.08 11.32 3.15
C GLU A 29 -11.73 11.97 2.78
N ARG A 30 -10.68 11.71 3.56
CA ARG A 30 -9.34 12.22 3.28
C ARG A 30 -8.85 11.80 1.90
N LEU A 31 -8.99 10.53 1.55
CA LEU A 31 -8.58 10.02 0.23
C LEU A 31 -9.57 10.40 -0.87
N LEU A 32 -10.87 10.47 -0.57
CA LEU A 32 -11.87 10.94 -1.52
C LEU A 32 -11.58 12.37 -1.96
N TYR A 33 -11.37 13.29 -1.02
CA TYR A 33 -11.03 14.68 -1.33
C TYR A 33 -9.71 14.77 -2.10
N THR A 34 -8.74 13.90 -1.81
CA THR A 34 -7.50 13.83 -2.58
C THR A 34 -7.77 13.45 -4.04
N GLN A 35 -8.62 12.45 -4.27
CA GLN A 35 -8.98 12.03 -5.63
C GLN A 35 -9.78 13.11 -6.37
N ASP A 36 -10.74 13.72 -5.69
CA ASP A 36 -11.54 14.81 -6.27
C ASP A 36 -10.63 15.99 -6.65
N GLN A 37 -9.70 16.36 -5.78
CA GLN A 37 -8.72 17.40 -6.07
C GLN A 37 -7.85 17.06 -7.27
N PHE A 38 -7.40 15.80 -7.40
CA PHE A 38 -6.65 15.36 -8.59
C PHE A 38 -7.44 15.54 -9.88
N ARG A 39 -8.76 15.31 -9.85
CA ARG A 39 -9.64 15.50 -11.01
C ARG A 39 -9.89 16.97 -11.29
N GLU A 40 -10.18 17.76 -10.27
CA GLU A 40 -10.42 19.21 -10.38
C GLU A 40 -9.19 19.95 -10.94
N GLU A 41 -8.00 19.57 -10.50
CA GLU A 41 -6.73 20.13 -10.99
C GLU A 41 -6.29 19.56 -12.34
N GLY A 42 -7.05 18.66 -12.94
CA GLY A 42 -6.76 18.09 -14.25
C GLY A 42 -5.51 17.19 -14.28
N ILE A 43 -5.15 16.56 -13.17
CA ILE A 43 -3.96 15.68 -13.09
C ILE A 43 -4.07 14.54 -14.10
N PHE A 44 -5.26 14.00 -14.31
CA PHE A 44 -5.49 12.91 -15.27
C PHE A 44 -5.56 13.38 -16.75
N ASP A 45 -5.61 14.69 -17.00
CA ASP A 45 -5.53 15.28 -18.33
C ASP A 45 -4.07 15.45 -18.80
N ILE A 46 -3.10 15.22 -17.92
CA ILE A 46 -1.68 15.24 -18.22
C ILE A 46 -1.31 13.93 -18.94
N GLU A 47 -0.79 14.04 -20.16
CA GLU A 47 -0.30 12.89 -20.92
C GLU A 47 0.80 12.15 -20.12
N GLY A 48 0.66 10.83 -19.99
CA GLY A 48 1.59 9.99 -19.21
C GLY A 48 1.11 9.69 -17.78
N ILE A 49 0.06 10.34 -17.28
CA ILE A 49 -0.55 10.02 -15.98
C ILE A 49 -1.84 9.21 -16.19
N ARG A 50 -1.99 8.11 -15.48
CA ARG A 50 -3.18 7.25 -15.57
C ARG A 50 -3.60 6.72 -14.22
N GLU A 51 -4.92 6.65 -14.02
CA GLU A 51 -5.54 5.98 -12.88
C GLU A 51 -5.66 4.47 -13.15
N TYR A 52 -5.41 3.67 -12.10
CA TYR A 52 -5.52 2.21 -12.11
C TYR A 52 -6.33 1.73 -10.92
N ARG A 53 -7.01 0.61 -11.10
CA ARG A 53 -7.70 -0.06 -10.00
C ARG A 53 -6.71 -0.87 -9.16
N PRO A 54 -6.91 -0.95 -7.84
CA PRO A 54 -6.15 -1.87 -6.99
C PRO A 54 -6.44 -3.32 -7.38
N LEU A 55 -5.50 -4.20 -7.06
CA LEU A 55 -5.75 -5.64 -6.95
C LEU A 55 -6.34 -5.97 -5.58
N VAL A 56 -6.65 -7.22 -5.36
CA VAL A 56 -6.94 -7.78 -4.04
C VAL A 56 -5.81 -8.73 -3.70
N ALA A 57 -5.06 -8.46 -2.64
CA ALA A 57 -4.00 -9.34 -2.18
C ALA A 57 -4.60 -10.68 -1.71
N THR A 58 -3.91 -11.76 -2.00
CA THR A 58 -4.30 -13.09 -1.54
C THR A 58 -3.82 -13.36 -0.13
N GLU A 59 -4.41 -14.34 0.55
CA GLU A 59 -3.91 -14.81 1.84
C GLU A 59 -2.42 -15.19 1.77
N LYS A 60 -2.00 -15.82 0.67
CA LYS A 60 -0.59 -16.15 0.42
C LYS A 60 0.30 -14.91 0.41
N ASP A 61 -0.16 -13.80 -0.14
CA ASP A 61 0.60 -12.55 -0.17
C ASP A 61 0.81 -12.00 1.24
N ILE A 62 -0.24 -12.03 2.06
CA ILE A 62 -0.18 -11.58 3.46
C ILE A 62 0.76 -12.44 4.30
N LEU A 63 0.72 -13.75 4.11
CA LEU A 63 1.52 -14.71 4.89
C LEU A 63 3.01 -14.73 4.52
N ARG A 64 3.44 -14.05 3.46
CA ARG A 64 4.87 -13.94 3.15
C ARG A 64 5.64 -13.17 4.23
N PRO A 65 5.28 -11.91 4.57
CA PRO A 65 5.95 -11.18 5.63
C PRO A 65 5.40 -11.47 7.02
N HIS A 66 4.17 -12.02 7.14
CA HIS A 66 3.45 -12.10 8.41
C HIS A 66 3.14 -13.51 8.89
N PHE A 67 3.16 -13.65 10.20
CA PHE A 67 2.48 -14.71 10.93
C PHE A 67 1.20 -14.13 11.54
N CYS A 68 0.04 -14.49 10.98
CA CYS A 68 -1.27 -13.99 11.40
C CYS A 68 -1.89 -14.92 12.45
N PHE A 69 -2.20 -14.41 13.63
CA PHE A 69 -2.81 -15.20 14.70
C PHE A 69 -4.24 -14.73 15.00
N PRO A 70 -5.22 -15.66 15.01
CA PRO A 70 -5.11 -17.10 14.71
C PRO A 70 -5.01 -17.41 13.20
N ASN A 71 -5.38 -16.49 12.32
CA ASN A 71 -5.34 -16.61 10.85
C ASN A 71 -5.48 -15.22 10.19
N VAL A 72 -5.37 -15.17 8.86
CA VAL A 72 -5.50 -13.91 8.11
C VAL A 72 -6.87 -13.27 8.27
N GLN A 73 -7.94 -14.06 8.26
CA GLN A 73 -9.32 -13.55 8.36
C GLN A 73 -9.63 -12.89 9.70
N ALA A 74 -8.90 -13.28 10.76
CA ALA A 74 -9.05 -12.65 12.08
C ALA A 74 -8.33 -11.30 12.18
N VAL A 75 -7.35 -11.04 11.32
CA VAL A 75 -6.54 -9.80 11.34
C VAL A 75 -6.92 -8.84 10.23
N CYS A 76 -7.38 -9.36 9.08
CA CYS A 76 -7.67 -8.59 7.87
C CYS A 76 -9.16 -8.47 7.59
N THR A 77 -9.58 -7.30 7.17
CA THR A 77 -10.83 -7.08 6.43
C THR A 77 -10.53 -7.01 4.93
N ASP A 78 -11.56 -6.99 4.10
CA ASP A 78 -11.41 -6.79 2.64
C ASP A 78 -10.64 -5.51 2.33
N SER A 79 -10.82 -4.44 3.11
CA SER A 79 -10.09 -3.20 2.95
C SER A 79 -8.58 -3.37 3.12
N HIS A 80 -8.12 -4.20 4.05
CA HIS A 80 -6.69 -4.49 4.19
C HIS A 80 -6.15 -5.25 2.98
N LEU A 81 -6.90 -6.22 2.46
CA LEU A 81 -6.51 -6.99 1.27
C LEU A 81 -6.45 -6.12 0.02
N ILE A 82 -7.39 -5.18 -0.14
CA ILE A 82 -7.40 -4.25 -1.27
C ILE A 82 -6.29 -3.20 -1.12
N SER A 83 -6.03 -2.69 0.09
CA SER A 83 -4.92 -1.77 0.34
C SER A 83 -3.57 -2.40 -0.02
N ALA A 84 -3.32 -3.63 0.46
CA ALA A 84 -2.13 -4.40 0.09
C ALA A 84 -2.08 -4.71 -1.42
N GLY A 85 -3.20 -5.07 -2.02
CA GLY A 85 -3.31 -5.27 -3.47
C GLY A 85 -3.05 -4.00 -4.28
N GLY A 86 -3.37 -2.83 -3.72
CA GLY A 86 -3.08 -1.53 -4.32
C GLY A 86 -1.58 -1.25 -4.42
N VAL A 87 -0.82 -1.51 -3.36
CA VAL A 87 0.65 -1.35 -3.40
C VAL A 87 1.33 -2.43 -4.25
N ILE A 88 0.79 -3.66 -4.28
CA ILE A 88 1.23 -4.70 -5.23
C ILE A 88 1.02 -4.22 -6.68
N ARG A 89 -0.15 -3.66 -7.00
CA ARG A 89 -0.40 -3.12 -8.35
C ARG A 89 0.55 -2.00 -8.71
N ALA A 90 0.87 -1.11 -7.76
CA ALA A 90 1.87 -0.06 -7.95
C ALA A 90 3.24 -0.65 -8.30
N ALA A 91 3.70 -1.64 -7.55
CA ALA A 91 4.95 -2.34 -7.84
C ALA A 91 4.92 -3.02 -9.21
N GLN A 92 3.84 -3.73 -9.53
CA GLN A 92 3.67 -4.41 -10.81
C GLN A 92 3.81 -3.45 -11.99
N LEU A 93 3.17 -2.29 -11.95
CA LEU A 93 3.27 -1.28 -13.02
C LEU A 93 4.71 -0.86 -13.31
N VAL A 94 5.52 -0.74 -12.26
CA VAL A 94 6.92 -0.35 -12.39
C VAL A 94 7.80 -1.53 -12.84
N MET A 95 7.62 -2.70 -12.23
CA MET A 95 8.42 -3.90 -12.55
C MET A 95 8.19 -4.39 -13.98
N GLU A 96 6.97 -4.31 -14.48
CA GLU A 96 6.60 -4.65 -15.85
C GLU A 96 6.88 -3.53 -16.86
N LYS A 97 7.43 -2.39 -16.39
CA LYS A 97 7.73 -1.20 -17.20
C LYS A 97 6.50 -0.62 -17.91
N GLU A 98 5.31 -0.86 -17.38
CA GLU A 98 4.08 -0.23 -17.86
C GLU A 98 4.08 1.27 -17.50
N ARG A 99 4.65 1.59 -16.34
CA ARG A 99 4.90 2.96 -15.85
C ARG A 99 6.29 3.07 -15.25
N GLU A 100 6.88 4.26 -15.36
CA GLU A 100 8.18 4.54 -14.72
C GLU A 100 8.04 4.76 -13.22
N ARG A 101 6.88 5.22 -12.78
CA ARG A 101 6.54 5.48 -11.37
C ARG A 101 5.11 5.06 -11.08
N ALA A 102 4.86 4.76 -9.82
CA ALA A 102 3.51 4.49 -9.35
C ALA A 102 3.27 5.14 -7.98
N PHE A 103 2.03 5.52 -7.72
CA PHE A 103 1.59 6.11 -6.46
C PHE A 103 0.31 5.43 -6.00
N ALA A 104 0.40 4.67 -4.91
CA ALA A 104 -0.75 4.03 -4.29
C ALA A 104 -1.33 4.95 -3.21
N VAL A 105 -2.49 5.52 -3.50
CA VAL A 105 -3.29 6.34 -2.58
C VAL A 105 -4.33 5.42 -1.97
N VAL A 106 -3.89 4.64 -0.99
CA VAL A 106 -4.66 3.54 -0.39
C VAL A 106 -4.70 3.64 1.13
N ARG A 107 -5.66 2.97 1.74
CA ARG A 107 -5.81 2.76 3.18
C ARG A 107 -6.51 1.41 3.42
N PRO A 108 -6.34 0.75 4.58
CA PRO A 108 -5.56 1.12 5.78
C PRO A 108 -4.04 1.17 5.55
N PRO A 109 -3.27 1.85 6.44
CA PRO A 109 -1.81 1.88 6.43
C PRO A 109 -1.19 0.58 6.97
N GLY A 110 0.16 0.48 6.96
CA GLY A 110 0.84 -0.75 7.29
C GLY A 110 2.06 -0.69 8.20
N HIS A 111 2.77 0.42 8.29
CA HIS A 111 4.15 0.48 8.79
C HIS A 111 4.37 0.10 10.27
N HIS A 112 3.32 0.05 11.08
CA HIS A 112 3.40 -0.43 12.47
C HIS A 112 3.12 -1.93 12.63
N ALA A 113 2.58 -2.63 11.63
CA ALA A 113 2.32 -4.05 11.72
C ALA A 113 3.62 -4.85 11.67
N MET A 114 3.91 -5.59 12.74
CA MET A 114 5.11 -6.41 12.90
C MET A 114 5.00 -7.74 12.16
N ARG A 115 6.05 -8.56 12.21
CA ARG A 115 6.04 -9.92 11.64
C ARG A 115 4.91 -10.77 12.21
N THR A 116 4.70 -10.76 13.53
CA THR A 116 3.57 -11.43 14.16
C THR A 116 2.45 -10.44 14.39
N VAL A 117 1.28 -10.69 13.80
CA VAL A 117 0.10 -9.83 13.89
C VAL A 117 -1.09 -10.57 14.50
N HIS A 118 -1.76 -9.92 15.44
CA HIS A 118 -2.94 -10.44 16.14
C HIS A 118 -4.02 -9.37 16.36
N GLY A 119 -3.90 -8.25 15.68
CA GLY A 119 -4.81 -7.10 15.75
C GLY A 119 -4.15 -5.81 15.29
N SER A 120 -4.85 -4.71 15.48
CA SER A 120 -4.39 -3.38 15.06
C SER A 120 -3.32 -2.84 16.02
N ARG A 121 -2.27 -2.27 15.45
CA ARG A 121 -1.26 -1.48 16.13
C ARG A 121 -1.03 -0.18 15.38
N GLY A 122 -1.21 0.97 16.02
CA GLY A 122 -1.16 2.25 15.31
C GLY A 122 -2.05 2.26 14.07
N PHE A 123 -3.24 1.67 14.18
CA PHE A 123 -4.22 1.37 13.12
C PHE A 123 -3.68 0.60 11.89
N CYS A 124 -2.52 -0.03 12.00
CA CYS A 124 -1.97 -0.98 11.04
C CYS A 124 -2.25 -2.41 11.48
N ASN A 125 -2.95 -3.18 10.65
CA ASN A 125 -3.21 -4.59 10.90
C ASN A 125 -2.20 -5.49 10.18
N ILE A 126 -1.80 -5.11 8.99
CA ILE A 126 -0.78 -5.76 8.17
C ILE A 126 0.15 -4.70 7.60
N ASN A 127 1.40 -5.03 7.38
CA ASN A 127 2.38 -4.16 6.75
C ASN A 127 2.27 -4.29 5.22
N ILE A 128 1.54 -3.37 4.61
CA ILE A 128 1.27 -3.42 3.16
C ILE A 128 2.55 -3.23 2.35
N GLU A 129 3.51 -2.44 2.85
CA GLU A 129 4.81 -2.23 2.24
C GLU A 129 5.62 -3.53 2.22
N ALA A 130 5.64 -4.25 3.34
CA ALA A 130 6.30 -5.55 3.44
C ALA A 130 5.63 -6.60 2.53
N VAL A 131 4.29 -6.61 2.46
CA VAL A 131 3.56 -7.48 1.53
C VAL A 131 3.99 -7.21 0.08
N MET A 132 4.12 -5.95 -0.31
CA MET A 132 4.60 -5.56 -1.64
C MET A 132 6.04 -6.01 -1.88
N ILE A 133 6.95 -5.79 -0.93
CA ILE A 133 8.37 -6.17 -1.06
C ILE A 133 8.50 -7.69 -1.25
N GLU A 134 7.84 -8.47 -0.41
CA GLU A 134 7.87 -9.93 -0.52
C GLU A 134 7.18 -10.43 -1.79
N TRP A 135 6.16 -9.73 -2.28
CA TRP A 135 5.55 -10.01 -3.58
C TRP A 135 6.55 -9.75 -4.72
N ILE A 136 7.30 -8.65 -4.69
CA ILE A 136 8.36 -8.36 -5.68
C ILE A 136 9.41 -9.46 -5.66
N ARG A 137 9.89 -9.87 -4.50
CA ARG A 137 10.91 -10.90 -4.35
C ARG A 137 10.46 -12.26 -4.90
N GLU A 138 9.22 -12.64 -4.65
CA GLU A 138 8.64 -13.88 -5.18
C GLU A 138 8.58 -13.91 -6.72
N HIS A 139 8.26 -12.77 -7.36
CA HIS A 139 8.00 -12.73 -8.80
C HIS A 139 9.20 -12.31 -9.65
N TYR A 140 10.12 -11.55 -9.07
CA TYR A 140 11.24 -10.94 -9.79
C TYR A 140 12.62 -11.28 -9.20
N GLY A 141 12.64 -12.09 -8.16
CA GLY A 141 13.87 -12.47 -7.46
C GLY A 141 14.26 -11.51 -6.34
N ASN A 142 15.34 -11.84 -5.63
CA ASN A 142 15.79 -11.10 -4.46
C ASN A 142 16.45 -9.78 -4.88
N LEU A 143 15.67 -8.72 -4.94
CA LEU A 143 16.10 -7.37 -5.25
C LEU A 143 16.38 -6.60 -3.95
N ARG A 144 17.40 -5.78 -3.97
CA ARG A 144 17.61 -4.81 -2.89
C ARG A 144 16.58 -3.70 -2.96
N VAL A 145 15.92 -3.45 -1.84
CA VAL A 145 14.83 -2.47 -1.72
C VAL A 145 15.17 -1.45 -0.63
N ALA A 146 14.96 -0.19 -0.89
CA ALA A 146 15.04 0.87 0.12
C ALA A 146 13.64 1.39 0.41
N VAL A 147 13.25 1.39 1.68
CA VAL A 147 12.01 2.02 2.17
C VAL A 147 12.37 3.34 2.82
N VAL A 148 11.78 4.44 2.34
CA VAL A 148 11.89 5.77 2.96
C VAL A 148 10.53 6.10 3.55
N ASP A 149 10.41 5.92 4.87
CA ASP A 149 9.20 6.24 5.63
C ASP A 149 9.24 7.70 6.06
N THR A 150 8.25 8.48 5.63
CA THR A 150 8.13 9.91 5.94
C THR A 150 7.05 10.22 6.97
N ASP A 151 6.44 9.17 7.57
CA ASP A 151 5.49 9.34 8.67
C ASP A 151 6.17 9.97 9.90
N CYS A 152 5.41 10.71 10.70
CA CYS A 152 5.91 11.31 11.94
C CYS A 152 6.17 10.26 13.03
N HIS A 153 5.60 9.07 12.91
CA HIS A 153 5.85 7.93 13.79
C HIS A 153 6.87 6.98 13.15
N HIS A 154 7.73 6.42 13.99
CA HIS A 154 8.68 5.41 13.52
C HIS A 154 7.97 4.15 13.00
N GLY A 155 8.30 3.72 11.78
CA GLY A 155 7.78 2.50 11.15
C GLY A 155 8.37 1.22 11.76
N ASP A 156 8.09 1.01 13.04
CA ASP A 156 8.68 -0.08 13.85
C ASP A 156 8.27 -1.47 13.37
N GLY A 157 7.12 -1.61 12.71
CA GLY A 157 6.70 -2.85 12.10
C GLY A 157 7.56 -3.23 10.89
N THR A 158 7.83 -2.26 10.00
CA THR A 158 8.72 -2.47 8.85
C THR A 158 10.13 -2.81 9.32
N GLN A 159 10.62 -2.11 10.36
CA GLN A 159 11.90 -2.43 10.99
C GLN A 159 11.94 -3.84 11.56
N ASP A 160 10.91 -4.28 12.30
CA ASP A 160 10.83 -5.63 12.88
C ASP A 160 10.91 -6.73 11.81
N ILE A 161 10.19 -6.55 10.71
CA ILE A 161 10.16 -7.53 9.62
C ILE A 161 11.54 -7.66 8.95
N TYR A 162 12.23 -6.55 8.72
CA TYR A 162 13.48 -6.51 7.95
C TYR A 162 14.74 -6.29 8.79
N TRP A 163 14.66 -6.44 10.13
CA TRP A 163 15.79 -6.17 11.03
C TRP A 163 17.08 -6.92 10.67
N HIS A 164 16.96 -8.13 10.17
CA HIS A 164 18.09 -8.98 9.78
C HIS A 164 18.24 -9.15 8.27
N ASP A 165 17.48 -8.41 7.49
CA ASP A 165 17.51 -8.49 6.03
C ASP A 165 18.57 -7.52 5.48
N PRO A 166 19.58 -8.01 4.73
CA PRO A 166 20.65 -7.19 4.21
C PRO A 166 20.31 -6.48 2.89
N ASP A 167 19.17 -6.85 2.25
CA ASP A 167 18.75 -6.41 0.90
C ASP A 167 17.55 -5.40 0.93
#